data_7bdd4629559af9fab3b4b611a059afff
#
_entry.id   7bdd4629559af9fab3b4b611a059afff
#
_cell.length_a   1.000
_cell.length_b   1.000
_cell.length_c   1.000
_cell.angle_alpha   90.00
_cell.angle_beta   90.00
_cell.angle_gamma   90.00
#
_symmetry.space_group_name_H-M   'P 1'
#
loop_
_entity.id
_entity.type
_entity.pdbx_description
1 polymer ?
#
loop_
_entity_poly.entity_id
_entity_poly.type
_entity_poly.pdbx_seq_one_letter_code
_entity_poly.pdbx_strand_id
1 'polypeptide(L)'
;MKICKLIFAIGLSLALCACDNSSKDNITSVSSGTYILNNGNWGSNDSNIGVYNPSTRKFTADAFKMANGVNLGDLGQDITGLGEEIYIAVNGSQTIFVTDADLKVKQQI
;
A
#
# COMPACT_ATOMS: atom_id res chain seq x y z
N MET A 1 -7.73 63.04 6.65
CA MET A 1 -6.87 62.71 6.76
C MET A 1 -6.60 61.56 7.47
N LYS A 2 -6.95 61.15 8.10
CA LYS A 2 -6.69 60.15 8.77
C LYS A 2 -7.27 58.94 8.25
N ILE A 3 -7.98 58.79 7.48
CA ILE A 3 -8.49 57.67 6.91
C ILE A 3 -7.61 56.77 6.22
N CYS A 4 -6.78 57.19 5.59
CA CYS A 4 -5.92 56.36 4.91
C CYS A 4 -5.28 55.35 5.69
N LYS A 5 -5.12 55.50 6.77
CA LYS A 5 -4.42 54.54 7.46
C LYS A 5 -5.09 53.29 7.58
N LEU A 6 -6.16 53.20 7.61
CA LEU A 6 -6.77 52.03 7.75
C LEU A 6 -6.69 51.08 6.70
N ILE A 7 -6.68 51.34 5.66
CA ILE A 7 -6.61 50.46 4.63
C ILE A 7 -5.52 49.53 4.68
N PHE A 8 -4.62 49.76 5.28
CA PHE A 8 -3.57 48.99 5.22
C PHE A 8 -3.62 47.72 5.84
N ALA A 9 -4.18 47.59 6.75
CA ALA A 9 -4.17 46.39 7.43
C ALA A 9 -4.81 45.26 6.76
N ILE A 10 -5.52 45.40 6.02
CA ILE A 10 -6.14 44.38 5.37
C ILE A 10 -5.49 43.51 4.48
N GLY A 11 -4.71 43.87 3.99
CA GLY A 11 -4.19 43.05 3.03
C GLY A 11 -3.38 41.98 3.36
N LEU A 12 -3.19 41.65 4.31
CA LEU A 12 -2.36 40.72 4.58
C LEU A 12 -2.75 39.43 4.79
N SER A 13 -3.61 39.26 5.11
CA SER A 13 -3.86 38.06 5.50
C SER A 13 -4.04 37.04 4.60
N LEU A 14 -3.91 36.98 3.88
CA LEU A 14 -4.09 35.97 3.08
C LEU A 14 -3.27 35.08 2.82
N ALA A 15 -2.82 34.93 2.86
CA ALA A 15 -1.92 34.14 2.49
C ALA A 15 -1.90 32.89 2.95
N LEU A 16 -2.09 32.50 3.32
CA LEU A 16 -1.92 31.37 3.78
C LEU A 16 -2.48 30.29 3.38
N CYS A 17 -2.83 30.06 3.26
CA CYS A 17 -3.41 29.00 3.02
C CYS A 17 -2.88 28.05 2.36
N ALA A 18 -2.71 27.89 1.97
CA ALA A 18 -2.19 27.02 1.27
C ALA A 18 -1.90 25.83 1.64
N CYS A 19 -1.78 25.38 1.66
CA CYS A 19 -1.36 24.29 2.02
C CYS A 19 -1.91 23.23 2.00
N ASP A 20 -2.07 22.83 1.80
CA ASP A 20 -2.35 21.82 1.94
C ASP A 20 -2.68 20.76 1.53
N ASN A 21 -2.73 20.46 1.30
CA ASN A 21 -2.99 19.51 0.93
C ASN A 21 -2.80 18.35 1.03
N SER A 22 -2.41 18.18 0.98
CA SER A 22 -2.03 17.25 1.24
C SER A 22 -2.68 16.19 1.45
N SER A 23 -3.01 16.06 1.70
CA SER A 23 -3.71 15.19 2.02
C SER A 23 -3.80 14.13 1.31
N LYS A 24 -3.77 14.10 0.65
CA LYS A 24 -3.97 13.23 0.00
C LYS A 24 -3.38 12.25 0.21
N ASP A 25 -2.97 12.30 0.50
CA ASP A 25 -2.39 11.61 0.69
C ASP A 25 -2.56 10.43 0.87
N ASN A 26 -2.81 10.24 1.13
CA ASN A 26 -3.05 9.22 1.43
C ASN A 26 -2.87 8.19 0.71
N ILE A 27 -2.76 8.32 0.09
CA ILE A 27 -2.73 7.38 -0.68
C ILE A 27 -1.79 6.65 -0.52
N THR A 28 -1.38 6.74 -0.21
CA THR A 28 -0.59 6.22 0.02
C THR A 28 -0.21 5.14 -0.05
N SER A 29 -0.36 4.88 -0.06
CA SER A 29 -0.15 3.90 -0.08
C SER A 29 0.58 2.97 -0.25
N VAL A 30 0.46 2.25 -0.21
CA VAL A 30 0.95 1.21 -0.47
C VAL A 30 2.09 1.06 -1.02
N SER A 31 2.30 1.70 -1.76
CA SER A 31 3.39 1.48 -2.42
C SER A 31 4.61 1.62 -1.76
N SER A 32 4.72 1.95 -0.65
CA SER A 32 6.02 2.11 -0.07
C SER A 32 6.42 0.91 0.74
N GLY A 33 5.89 -0.22 0.50
CA GLY A 33 6.25 -1.39 1.26
C GLY A 33 7.20 -2.30 0.53
N THR A 34 7.91 -3.11 1.26
CA THR A 34 8.71 -4.19 0.72
C THR A 34 7.93 -5.47 0.94
N TYR A 35 7.64 -6.17 -0.13
CA TYR A 35 6.90 -7.41 -0.05
C TYR A 35 7.88 -8.57 0.09
N ILE A 36 7.61 -9.44 1.03
CA ILE A 36 8.48 -10.58 1.32
C ILE A 36 7.64 -11.83 1.17
N LEU A 37 7.88 -12.57 0.12
CA LEU A 37 7.17 -13.81 -0.13
C LEU A 37 7.88 -14.94 0.59
N ASN A 38 7.16 -15.62 1.47
CA ASN A 38 7.65 -16.82 2.13
C ASN A 38 7.08 -18.02 1.41
N ASN A 39 7.97 -18.88 0.97
CA ASN A 39 7.59 -20.03 0.16
C ASN A 39 6.70 -21.02 0.91
N GLY A 40 6.92 -21.22 2.16
CA GLY A 40 6.19 -22.21 2.93
C GLY A 40 6.73 -23.61 2.72
N ASN A 41 6.01 -24.57 3.25
CA ASN A 41 6.38 -25.98 3.16
C ASN A 41 5.41 -26.70 2.24
N TRP A 42 5.96 -27.67 1.48
CA TRP A 42 5.14 -28.41 0.52
C TRP A 42 3.99 -29.09 1.24
N GLY A 43 2.81 -28.91 0.74
CA GLY A 43 1.62 -29.56 1.28
C GLY A 43 1.07 -28.95 2.56
N SER A 44 1.64 -27.86 3.04
CA SER A 44 1.21 -27.26 4.29
C SER A 44 0.27 -26.08 4.12
N ASN A 45 0.13 -25.53 2.91
CA ASN A 45 -0.73 -24.39 2.64
C ASN A 45 -0.35 -23.22 3.54
N ASP A 46 0.94 -23.03 3.75
CA ASP A 46 1.44 -22.04 4.71
C ASP A 46 2.33 -20.96 4.07
N SER A 47 2.28 -20.81 2.77
CA SER A 47 2.93 -19.69 2.12
C SER A 47 2.28 -18.40 2.58
N ASN A 48 3.05 -17.34 2.69
CA ASN A 48 2.49 -16.07 3.09
C ASN A 48 3.31 -14.91 2.55
N ILE A 49 2.76 -13.72 2.62
CA ILE A 49 3.44 -12.52 2.22
C ILE A 49 3.47 -11.56 3.40
N GLY A 50 4.68 -11.21 3.81
CA GLY A 50 4.88 -10.16 4.78
C GLY A 50 5.13 -8.84 4.07
N VAL A 51 4.77 -7.75 4.68
CA VAL A 51 5.01 -6.42 4.13
C VAL A 51 5.73 -5.57 5.17
N TYR A 52 6.87 -5.05 4.81
CA TYR A 52 7.61 -4.13 5.64
C TYR A 52 7.45 -2.71 5.11
N ASN A 53 7.02 -1.81 5.95
CA ASN A 53 6.89 -0.41 5.59
C ASN A 53 8.07 0.36 6.18
N PRO A 54 8.99 0.83 5.36
CA PRO A 54 10.18 1.51 5.87
C PRO A 54 9.88 2.87 6.50
N SER A 55 8.82 3.52 6.11
CA SER A 55 8.52 4.83 6.67
C SER A 55 8.03 4.72 8.11
N THR A 56 7.26 3.72 8.42
CA THR A 56 6.74 3.53 9.77
C THR A 56 7.54 2.48 10.55
N ARG A 57 8.43 1.78 9.85
CA ARG A 57 9.24 0.69 10.41
C ARG A 57 8.37 -0.43 10.95
N LYS A 58 7.22 -0.63 10.34
CA LYS A 58 6.33 -1.68 10.77
C LYS A 58 6.37 -2.85 9.83
N PHE A 59 6.26 -4.03 10.38
CA PHE A 59 6.18 -5.26 9.59
C PHE A 59 4.83 -5.90 9.85
N THR A 60 4.13 -6.22 8.77
CA THR A 60 2.86 -6.93 8.82
C THR A 60 3.12 -8.34 8.31
N ALA A 61 3.01 -9.30 9.19
CA ALA A 61 3.16 -10.70 8.79
C ALA A 61 1.87 -11.13 8.12
N ASP A 62 1.95 -11.97 7.16
CA ASP A 62 0.77 -12.54 6.51
C ASP A 62 -0.23 -11.51 6.00
N ALA A 63 0.29 -10.50 5.33
CA ALA A 63 -0.53 -9.41 4.84
C ALA A 63 -1.55 -9.86 3.80
N PHE A 64 -1.24 -10.91 3.01
CA PHE A 64 -2.20 -11.44 2.05
C PHE A 64 -3.44 -11.98 2.76
N LYS A 65 -3.22 -12.75 3.83
CA LYS A 65 -4.35 -13.32 4.54
C LYS A 65 -5.15 -12.24 5.25
N MET A 66 -4.48 -11.21 5.75
CA MET A 66 -5.19 -10.11 6.38
C MET A 66 -6.06 -9.38 5.36
N ALA A 67 -5.62 -9.25 4.14
CA ALA A 67 -6.38 -8.52 3.12
C ALA A 67 -7.55 -9.35 2.58
N ASN A 68 -7.41 -10.66 2.52
CA ASN A 68 -8.34 -11.51 1.79
C ASN A 68 -9.09 -12.53 2.64
N GLY A 69 -8.66 -12.76 3.87
CA GLY A 69 -9.32 -13.71 4.76
C GLY A 69 -9.01 -15.16 4.47
N VAL A 70 -8.10 -15.44 3.55
CA VAL A 70 -7.72 -16.80 3.19
C VAL A 70 -6.23 -16.91 3.09
N ASN A 71 -5.70 -18.11 3.21
CA ASN A 71 -4.26 -18.35 3.07
C ASN A 71 -3.84 -18.12 1.62
N LEU A 72 -2.57 -17.78 1.43
CA LEU A 72 -2.04 -17.58 0.10
C LEU A 72 -2.03 -18.90 -0.68
N GLY A 73 -1.64 -19.95 -0.05
CA GLY A 73 -1.60 -21.25 -0.70
C GLY A 73 -0.35 -22.05 -0.36
N ASP A 74 -0.05 -23.01 -1.23
CA ASP A 74 1.06 -23.92 -1.05
C ASP A 74 2.18 -23.56 -2.00
N LEU A 75 3.36 -23.38 -1.49
CA LEU A 75 4.58 -23.05 -2.21
C LEU A 75 4.50 -21.77 -3.03
N GLY A 76 4.54 -20.66 -2.37
CA GLY A 76 4.69 -19.37 -3.03
C GLY A 76 6.01 -19.33 -3.78
N GLN A 77 5.97 -19.05 -5.06
CA GLN A 77 7.14 -19.16 -5.92
C GLN A 77 7.72 -17.81 -6.30
N ASP A 78 6.91 -16.86 -6.63
CA ASP A 78 7.40 -15.56 -7.12
C ASP A 78 6.36 -14.47 -6.91
N ILE A 79 6.84 -13.24 -6.84
CA ILE A 79 5.99 -12.10 -6.68
C ILE A 79 6.61 -10.95 -7.47
N THR A 80 5.82 -10.30 -8.31
CA THR A 80 6.34 -9.20 -9.12
C THR A 80 5.27 -8.13 -9.29
N GLY A 81 5.70 -6.92 -9.47
CA GLY A 81 4.79 -5.79 -9.70
C GLY A 81 4.80 -5.38 -11.16
N LEU A 82 3.64 -5.04 -11.69
CA LEU A 82 3.53 -4.52 -13.03
C LEU A 82 2.43 -3.46 -13.02
N GLY A 83 2.82 -2.22 -13.24
CA GLY A 83 1.88 -1.11 -13.15
C GLY A 83 1.38 -0.98 -11.74
N GLU A 84 0.09 -1.02 -11.57
CA GLU A 84 -0.50 -0.91 -10.24
C GLU A 84 -0.93 -2.26 -9.70
N GLU A 85 -0.50 -3.32 -10.32
CA GLU A 85 -0.89 -4.67 -9.91
C GLU A 85 0.31 -5.49 -9.48
N ILE A 86 0.05 -6.43 -8.61
CA ILE A 86 1.05 -7.37 -8.13
C ILE A 86 0.60 -8.76 -8.53
N TYR A 87 1.51 -9.48 -9.14
CA TYR A 87 1.26 -10.85 -9.59
C TYR A 87 2.01 -11.79 -8.65
N ILE A 88 1.32 -12.77 -8.13
CA ILE A 88 1.86 -13.71 -7.16
C ILE A 88 1.66 -15.12 -7.67
N ALA A 89 2.74 -15.82 -7.92
CA ALA A 89 2.69 -17.19 -8.39
C ALA A 89 2.79 -18.15 -7.22
N VAL A 90 1.81 -19.04 -7.09
CA VAL A 90 1.77 -20.01 -6.00
C VAL A 90 1.80 -21.40 -6.65
N ASN A 91 2.99 -21.93 -6.77
CA ASN A 91 3.22 -23.13 -7.55
C ASN A 91 2.48 -24.36 -7.03
N GLY A 92 2.57 -24.63 -5.76
CA GLY A 92 1.90 -25.82 -5.22
C GLY A 92 0.39 -25.77 -5.33
N SER A 93 -0.17 -24.56 -5.36
CA SER A 93 -1.61 -24.40 -5.56
C SER A 93 -1.98 -24.18 -7.01
N GLN A 94 -0.98 -24.14 -7.90
CA GLN A 94 -1.20 -23.97 -9.34
C GLN A 94 -2.05 -22.73 -9.62
N THR A 95 -1.72 -21.62 -9.02
CA THR A 95 -2.52 -20.42 -9.07
C THR A 95 -1.64 -19.18 -9.22
N ILE A 96 -2.13 -18.21 -9.95
CA ILE A 96 -1.53 -16.89 -9.98
C ILE A 96 -2.59 -15.91 -9.48
N PHE A 97 -2.28 -15.18 -8.43
CA PHE A 97 -3.15 -14.11 -7.97
C PHE A 97 -2.71 -12.79 -8.59
N VAL A 98 -3.68 -11.99 -9.00
CA VAL A 98 -3.45 -10.61 -9.41
C VAL A 98 -4.11 -9.76 -8.33
N THR A 99 -3.33 -8.94 -7.68
CA THR A 99 -3.81 -8.11 -6.57
C THR A 99 -3.51 -6.65 -6.81
N ASP A 100 -4.11 -5.79 -6.03
CA ASP A 100 -3.68 -4.41 -5.95
C ASP A 100 -2.47 -4.31 -4.98
N ALA A 101 -2.02 -3.10 -4.74
CA ALA A 101 -0.85 -2.89 -3.90
C ALA A 101 -1.10 -3.23 -2.43
N ASP A 102 -2.34 -3.33 -2.01
CA ASP A 102 -2.66 -3.74 -0.66
C ASP A 102 -2.88 -5.26 -0.57
N LEU A 103 -2.51 -5.97 -1.62
CA LEU A 103 -2.65 -7.42 -1.73
C LEU A 103 -4.11 -7.90 -1.79
N LYS A 104 -5.03 -7.00 -2.14
CA LYS A 104 -6.40 -7.42 -2.27
C LYS A 104 -6.57 -8.06 -3.63
N VAL A 105 -7.08 -9.28 -3.66
CA VAL A 105 -7.20 -10.04 -4.90
C VAL A 105 -8.21 -9.41 -5.84
N LYS A 106 -7.78 -9.19 -7.07
CA LYS A 106 -8.62 -8.70 -8.14
C LYS A 106 -8.98 -9.83 -9.08
N GLN A 107 -8.08 -10.78 -9.23
CA GLN A 107 -8.29 -11.89 -10.14
C GLN A 107 -7.43 -13.07 -9.73
N GLN A 108 -7.88 -14.26 -10.03
CA GLN A 108 -7.14 -15.50 -9.82
C GLN A 108 -7.14 -16.27 -11.12
N ILE A 109 -5.97 -16.73 -11.53
CA ILE A 109 -5.75 -17.45 -12.77
C ILE A 109 -5.24 -18.84 -12.45
#